data_8c6dadf007059ce0b55360bc8cdee647
#
_entry.id   8c6dadf007059ce0b55360bc8cdee647
#
_cell.length_a   1.000
_cell.length_b   1.000
_cell.length_c   1.000
_cell.angle_alpha   90.00
_cell.angle_beta   90.00
_cell.angle_gamma   90.00
#
_symmetry.space_group_name_H-M   'P 1'
#
loop_
_entity.id
_entity.type
_entity.pdbx_description
1 polymer ?
#
loop_
_entity_poly.entity_id
_entity_poly.type
_entity_poly.pdbx_seq_one_letter_code
_entity_poly.pdbx_strand_id
1 'polypeptide(L)'
;MLYKLKENRVYRTYLGGKHIDMFYGKESCSDSFFPEDWTASVVRAFNPGRENISEGEGITEDGRFIKELVTDEMKCLVKLLDSAERLVIQVHPTVEFAKEHF
;
A
#
# COMPACT_ATOMS: atom_id res chain seq x y z
N MET A 1 -20.49 8.43 7.42
CA MET A 1 -20.72 7.03 7.03
C MET A 1 -19.46 6.22 7.28
N LEU A 2 -19.60 5.01 7.74
CA LEU A 2 -18.47 4.15 8.09
C LEU A 2 -18.32 3.04 7.04
N TYR A 3 -17.11 2.83 6.55
CA TYR A 3 -16.81 1.75 5.61
C TYR A 3 -15.81 0.79 6.23
N LYS A 4 -16.05 -0.51 6.07
CA LYS A 4 -15.07 -1.53 6.38
C LYS A 4 -14.21 -1.79 5.16
N LEU A 5 -12.90 -1.88 5.37
CA LEU A 5 -11.93 -2.02 4.30
C LEU A 5 -11.41 -3.46 4.24
N LYS A 6 -11.14 -3.92 3.03
CA LYS A 6 -10.33 -5.13 2.82
C LYS A 6 -8.87 -4.83 3.09
N GLU A 7 -8.14 -5.86 3.51
CA GLU A 7 -6.69 -5.85 3.52
C GLU A 7 -6.16 -5.47 2.13
N ASN A 8 -5.19 -4.57 2.08
CA ASN A 8 -4.64 -4.06 0.82
C ASN A 8 -3.12 -4.19 0.80
N ARG A 9 -2.65 -5.43 0.77
CA ARG A 9 -1.22 -5.75 0.78
C ARG A 9 -0.59 -5.42 -0.56
N VAL A 10 0.56 -4.76 -0.51
CA VAL A 10 1.27 -4.27 -1.69
C VAL A 10 2.63 -4.94 -1.77
N TYR A 11 2.94 -5.49 -2.95
CA TYR A 11 4.25 -6.05 -3.26
C TYR A 11 5.33 -4.96 -3.27
N ARG A 12 6.46 -5.28 -2.67
CA ARG A 12 7.67 -4.44 -2.76
C ARG A 12 8.89 -5.34 -2.94
N THR A 13 10.02 -4.72 -3.30
CA THR A 13 11.28 -5.44 -3.58
C THR A 13 12.08 -5.76 -2.32
N TYR A 14 11.59 -5.41 -1.14
CA TYR A 14 12.21 -5.77 0.13
C TYR A 14 11.34 -6.75 0.92
N LEU A 15 11.99 -7.55 1.75
CA LEU A 15 11.29 -8.56 2.55
C LEU A 15 10.56 -7.90 3.71
N GLY A 16 9.28 -8.18 3.80
CA GLY A 16 8.42 -7.77 4.92
C GLY A 16 8.39 -8.81 6.02
N GLY A 17 8.13 -8.33 7.24
CA GLY A 17 7.92 -9.19 8.39
C GLY A 17 6.50 -9.75 8.46
N LYS A 18 6.31 -10.67 9.38
CA LYS A 18 5.04 -11.39 9.60
C LYS A 18 4.01 -10.59 10.42
N HIS A 19 4.36 -9.41 10.92
CA HIS A 19 3.55 -8.71 11.93
C HIS A 19 2.25 -8.14 11.39
N ILE A 20 2.17 -7.80 10.10
CA ILE A 20 0.88 -7.38 9.51
C ILE A 20 -0.09 -8.57 9.48
N ASP A 21 0.38 -9.77 9.13
CA ASP A 21 -0.43 -10.99 9.19
C ASP A 21 -0.96 -11.22 10.61
N MET A 22 -0.11 -11.04 11.63
CA MET A 22 -0.49 -11.16 13.03
C MET A 22 -1.52 -10.11 13.43
N PHE A 23 -1.35 -8.86 12.95
CA PHE A 23 -2.29 -7.77 13.18
C PHE A 23 -3.69 -8.11 12.66
N TYR A 24 -3.77 -8.76 11.50
CA TYR A 24 -5.05 -9.21 10.93
C TYR A 24 -5.57 -10.54 11.52
N GLY A 25 -4.86 -11.13 12.47
CA GLY A 25 -5.28 -12.36 13.13
C GLY A 25 -5.25 -13.60 12.25
N LYS A 26 -4.36 -13.64 11.27
CA LYS A 26 -4.23 -14.79 10.37
C LYS A 26 -3.64 -15.99 11.11
N GLU A 27 -4.12 -17.19 10.75
CA GLU A 27 -3.61 -18.45 11.34
C GLU A 27 -2.17 -18.75 10.93
N SER A 28 -1.83 -18.42 9.68
CA SER A 28 -0.47 -18.59 9.16
C SER A 28 0.16 -17.21 8.93
N CYS A 29 1.27 -16.94 9.61
CA CYS A 29 1.99 -15.68 9.53
C CYS A 29 3.42 -15.95 9.09
N SER A 30 3.87 -15.28 8.04
CA SER A 30 5.21 -15.47 7.51
C SER A 30 5.76 -14.19 6.91
N ASP A 31 7.09 -14.10 6.86
CA ASP A 31 7.76 -13.05 6.10
C ASP A 31 7.47 -13.21 4.61
N SER A 32 7.25 -12.11 3.92
CA SER A 32 6.93 -12.13 2.49
C SER A 32 7.29 -10.81 1.83
N PHE A 33 7.24 -10.77 0.51
CA PHE A 33 7.44 -9.52 -0.26
C PHE A 33 6.17 -8.67 -0.35
N PHE A 34 5.29 -8.74 0.67
CA PHE A 34 4.11 -7.89 0.82
C PHE A 34 4.19 -7.13 2.16
N PRO A 35 5.18 -6.24 2.30
CA PRO A 35 5.50 -5.59 3.57
C PRO A 35 4.61 -4.41 3.94
N GLU A 36 3.74 -3.99 3.06
CA GLU A 36 2.93 -2.80 3.24
C GLU A 36 1.45 -3.11 3.05
N ASP A 37 0.61 -2.49 3.88
CA ASP A 37 -0.85 -2.43 3.71
C ASP A 37 -1.24 -0.97 3.54
N TRP A 38 -1.79 -0.62 2.38
CA TRP A 38 -2.16 0.75 2.04
C TRP A 38 -3.61 1.00 2.42
N THR A 39 -3.78 1.64 3.56
CA THR A 39 -5.10 1.89 4.17
C THR A 39 -5.86 2.97 3.42
N ALA A 40 -7.05 2.64 2.92
CA ALA A 40 -7.93 3.55 2.18
C ALA A 40 -7.24 4.26 1.01
N SER A 41 -6.32 3.59 0.35
CA SER A 41 -5.55 4.16 -0.74
C SER A 41 -6.42 4.45 -1.97
N VAL A 42 -6.17 5.59 -2.59
CA VAL A 42 -6.79 5.96 -3.88
C VAL A 42 -5.78 5.89 -5.03
N VAL A 43 -4.58 5.40 -4.76
CA VAL A 43 -3.50 5.30 -5.76
C VAL A 43 -3.10 3.86 -6.00
N ARG A 44 -2.68 3.60 -7.22
CA ARG A 44 -2.16 2.30 -7.62
C ARG A 44 -0.67 2.21 -7.29
N ALA A 45 -0.23 1.06 -6.81
CA ALA A 45 1.19 0.79 -6.63
C ALA A 45 1.88 0.59 -7.98
N PHE A 46 3.06 1.15 -8.11
CA PHE A 46 3.91 0.93 -9.28
C PHE A 46 5.10 0.04 -8.87
N ASN A 47 5.16 -1.15 -9.45
CA ASN A 47 6.25 -2.09 -9.25
C ASN A 47 6.74 -2.57 -10.62
N PRO A 48 8.00 -2.30 -11.01
CA PRO A 48 8.55 -2.78 -12.28
C PRO A 48 8.44 -4.30 -12.41
N GLY A 49 7.98 -4.76 -13.57
CA GLY A 49 7.72 -6.17 -13.82
C GLY A 49 6.35 -6.67 -13.34
N ARG A 50 5.55 -5.81 -12.70
CA ARG A 50 4.20 -6.12 -12.23
C ARG A 50 3.16 -5.14 -12.73
N GLU A 51 3.40 -4.52 -13.87
CA GLU A 51 2.56 -3.44 -14.42
C GLU A 51 1.15 -3.93 -14.78
N ASN A 52 1.00 -5.23 -15.07
CA ASN A 52 -0.29 -5.83 -15.39
C ASN A 52 -1.10 -6.23 -14.15
N ILE A 53 -0.52 -6.09 -12.95
CA ILE A 53 -1.20 -6.44 -11.70
C ILE A 53 -1.73 -5.16 -11.08
N SER A 54 -3.05 -5.08 -10.91
CA SER A 54 -3.67 -3.97 -10.19
C SER A 54 -3.56 -4.23 -8.70
N GLU A 55 -2.75 -3.44 -8.02
CA GLU A 55 -2.60 -3.49 -6.57
C GLU A 55 -2.38 -2.09 -6.01
N GLY A 56 -2.72 -1.88 -4.74
CA GLY A 56 -2.55 -0.60 -4.04
C GLY A 56 -3.83 0.22 -3.92
N GLU A 57 -4.78 0.08 -4.82
CA GLU A 57 -6.08 0.76 -4.70
C GLU A 57 -6.93 0.10 -3.62
N GLY A 58 -7.40 0.88 -2.66
CA GLY A 58 -8.22 0.40 -1.54
C GLY A 58 -9.61 -0.02 -1.98
N ILE A 59 -10.12 -1.09 -1.38
CA ILE A 59 -11.44 -1.65 -1.68
C ILE A 59 -12.17 -1.89 -0.34
N THR A 60 -13.45 -1.57 -0.29
CA THR A 60 -14.32 -1.90 0.84
C THR A 60 -14.65 -3.38 0.87
N GLU A 61 -15.11 -3.89 2.00
CA GLU A 61 -15.54 -5.30 2.10
C GLU A 61 -16.67 -5.65 1.13
N ASP A 62 -17.51 -4.67 0.77
CA ASP A 62 -18.58 -4.85 -0.21
C ASP A 62 -18.15 -4.65 -1.66
N GLY A 63 -16.83 -4.48 -1.91
CA GLY A 63 -16.28 -4.51 -3.25
C GLY A 63 -16.17 -3.16 -3.98
N ARG A 64 -16.38 -2.03 -3.28
CA ARG A 64 -16.28 -0.71 -3.90
C ARG A 64 -14.88 -0.12 -3.74
N PHE A 65 -14.39 0.54 -4.77
CA PHE A 65 -13.12 1.25 -4.70
C PHE A 65 -13.25 2.53 -3.87
N ILE A 66 -12.28 2.77 -3.00
CA ILE A 66 -12.25 3.98 -2.17
C ILE A 66 -12.22 5.24 -3.03
N LYS A 67 -11.49 5.23 -4.14
CA LYS A 67 -11.41 6.37 -5.07
C LYS A 67 -12.78 6.80 -5.64
N GLU A 68 -13.75 5.88 -5.67
CA GLU A 68 -15.11 6.18 -6.13
C GLU A 68 -16.00 6.75 -5.01
N LEU A 69 -15.59 6.58 -3.76
CA LEU A 69 -16.36 6.99 -2.57
C LEU A 69 -15.92 8.33 -2.01
N VAL A 70 -14.68 8.75 -2.27
CA VAL A 70 -14.17 10.04 -1.83
C VAL A 70 -14.35 11.09 -2.93
N THR A 71 -14.83 12.27 -2.55
CA THR A 71 -15.09 13.37 -3.46
C THR A 71 -13.94 14.38 -3.51
N ASP A 72 -13.09 14.37 -2.47
CA ASP A 72 -11.95 15.26 -2.36
C ASP A 72 -10.66 14.51 -2.69
N GLU A 73 -9.67 15.25 -3.18
CA GLU A 73 -8.36 14.69 -3.47
C GLU A 73 -7.65 14.25 -2.18
N MET A 74 -7.29 12.98 -2.14
CA MET A 74 -6.47 12.43 -1.06
C MET A 74 -5.01 12.83 -1.25
N LYS A 75 -4.50 13.65 -0.33
CA LYS A 75 -3.14 14.21 -0.41
C LYS A 75 -2.10 13.42 0.39
N CYS A 76 -2.51 12.35 1.04
CA CYS A 76 -1.61 11.50 1.80
C CYS A 76 -1.91 10.02 1.55
N LEU A 77 -0.89 9.21 1.70
CA LEU A 77 -1.00 7.75 1.67
C LEU A 77 -0.70 7.23 3.08
N VAL A 78 -1.69 6.59 3.69
CA VAL A 78 -1.54 5.96 5.00
C VAL A 78 -1.26 4.48 4.80
N LYS A 79 -0.24 3.96 5.48
CA LYS A 79 0.08 2.54 5.38
C LYS A 79 0.60 1.97 6.69
N LEU A 80 0.32 0.67 6.88
CA LEU A 80 1.04 -0.15 7.83
C LEU A 80 2.26 -0.71 7.10
N LEU A 81 3.41 -0.68 7.74
CA LEU A 81 4.65 -1.17 7.15
C LEU A 81 5.38 -2.04 8.17
N ASP A 82 5.75 -3.23 7.75
CA ASP A 82 6.60 -4.13 8.55
C ASP A 82 7.72 -4.66 7.68
N SER A 83 8.95 -4.33 8.02
CA SER A 83 10.14 -4.75 7.31
C SER A 83 10.86 -5.85 8.10
N ALA A 84 11.24 -6.93 7.43
CA ALA A 84 12.08 -7.98 8.01
C ALA A 84 13.57 -7.70 7.79
N GLU A 85 13.91 -6.64 7.06
CA GLU A 85 15.30 -6.25 6.77
C GLU A 85 15.47 -4.75 6.90
N ARG A 86 16.72 -4.30 6.93
CA ARG A 86 17.01 -2.87 6.98
C ARG A 86 16.65 -2.22 5.63
N LEU A 87 15.80 -1.19 5.69
CA LEU A 87 15.45 -0.43 4.51
C LEU A 87 16.54 0.57 4.15
N VAL A 88 16.63 0.88 2.86
CA VAL A 88 17.49 1.94 2.37
C VAL A 88 16.96 3.31 2.79
N ILE A 89 17.86 4.28 2.89
CA ILE A 89 17.48 5.67 3.13
C ILE A 89 16.81 6.20 1.87
N GLN A 90 15.64 6.82 2.03
CA GLN A 90 14.85 7.35 0.93
C GLN A 90 14.60 8.84 1.13
N VAL A 91 14.57 9.56 0.01
CA VAL A 91 14.19 10.98 -0.03
C VAL A 91 13.06 11.11 -1.06
N HIS A 92 11.98 11.77 -0.66
CA HIS A 92 10.88 12.07 -1.56
C HIS A 92 11.04 13.49 -2.11
N PRO A 93 11.16 13.64 -3.43
CA PRO A 93 11.32 14.96 -4.03
C PRO A 93 10.02 15.77 -3.95
N THR A 94 10.16 17.09 -4.09
CA THR A 94 9.00 17.95 -4.32
C THR A 94 8.37 17.64 -5.69
N VAL A 95 7.13 18.06 -5.87
CA VAL A 95 6.42 17.88 -7.16
C VAL A 95 7.19 18.58 -8.28
N GLU A 96 7.68 19.78 -8.03
CA GLU A 96 8.46 20.57 -8.99
C GLU A 96 9.73 19.85 -9.39
N PHE A 97 10.50 19.39 -8.42
CA PHE A 97 11.73 18.64 -8.69
C PHE A 97 11.45 17.35 -9.49
N ALA A 98 10.41 16.62 -9.11
CA ALA A 98 10.04 15.39 -9.80
C ALA A 98 9.65 15.64 -11.26
N LYS A 99 8.91 16.72 -11.54
CA LYS A 99 8.54 17.10 -12.92
C LYS A 99 9.74 17.47 -13.78
N GLU A 100 10.77 18.04 -13.19
CA GLU A 100 11.97 18.46 -13.90
C GLU A 100 12.92 17.29 -14.20
N HIS A 101 12.99 16.28 -13.31
CA HIS A 101 14.04 15.25 -13.36
C HIS A 101 13.53 13.83 -13.67
N PHE A 102 12.23 13.63 -13.60
CA PHE A 102 11.57 12.34 -13.84
C PHE A 102 10.36 12.54 -14.78
#